data_f8023b0ffd95c173bf6c0d311794b1ad
#
_entry.id   f8023b0ffd95c173bf6c0d311794b1ad
#
_cell.length_a   1.000
_cell.length_b   1.000
_cell.length_c   1.000
_cell.angle_alpha   90.00
_cell.angle_beta   90.00
_cell.angle_gamma   90.00
#
_symmetry.space_group_name_H-M   'P 1'
#
loop_
_entity.id
_entity.type
_entity.pdbx_description
1 polymer ?
#
loop_
_entity_poly.entity_id
_entity_poly.type
_entity_poly.pdbx_seq_one_letter_code
_entity_poly.pdbx_strand_id
1 'polypeptide(L)'
;MRFLNELHEGDRINGIYLCKQKQSAVTKNGKPYENIILQDKTGIMDGKIWDPNSLGIDDFDALDYIDVVGDVTSFAGAMQLNIKRVRNAAEDEYDPADYLPVSENSTDDMYSQLRAFIDSVENTYLSALLKKLFVEDEAFVKAFEGHSAAKTVHHGFIGGLMEHTLGVTRLCDYMSKAYPVINRDLLITASLLHDIGKTKELSAFPLNDYTDEGQLLGHIYMGAQMINDLARQIPEFPEVLKNELIHCILSHHGELEYGSPKKPALVEAVALNLADNTDARMETITEIFAANKSKKEWLGYNKLFESNLRRTDEV
;
A
#
# COMPACT_ATOMS: atom_id res chain seq x y z
N MET A 1 -14.59 10.77 17.13
CA MET A 1 -13.42 11.61 16.77
C MET A 1 -13.90 12.76 15.89
N ARG A 2 -13.30 13.97 15.97
CA ARG A 2 -13.50 15.06 14.98
C ARG A 2 -12.32 15.00 14.01
N PHE A 3 -12.61 14.97 12.71
CA PHE A 3 -11.58 14.95 11.68
C PHE A 3 -10.99 16.34 11.43
N LEU A 4 -9.76 16.39 10.94
CA LEU A 4 -9.00 17.64 10.75
C LEU A 4 -9.73 18.62 9.80
N ASN A 5 -10.42 18.13 8.78
CA ASN A 5 -11.21 18.95 7.85
C ASN A 5 -12.47 19.58 8.48
N GLU A 6 -12.90 19.13 9.65
CA GLU A 6 -14.06 19.65 10.39
C GLU A 6 -13.68 20.72 11.40
N LEU A 7 -12.37 21.01 11.56
CA LEU A 7 -11.85 21.92 12.57
C LEU A 7 -11.83 23.36 12.07
N HIS A 8 -12.19 24.28 12.96
CA HIS A 8 -12.21 25.71 12.68
C HIS A 8 -11.42 26.47 13.73
N GLU A 9 -10.99 27.69 13.39
CA GLU A 9 -10.32 28.58 14.34
C GLU A 9 -11.19 28.82 15.58
N GLY A 10 -10.57 28.68 16.75
CA GLY A 10 -11.23 28.80 18.05
C GLY A 10 -11.79 27.49 18.61
N ASP A 11 -11.77 26.41 17.84
CA ASP A 11 -12.17 25.11 18.36
C ASP A 11 -11.20 24.61 19.42
N ARG A 12 -11.74 23.99 20.46
CA ARG A 12 -10.99 23.18 21.40
C ARG A 12 -11.18 21.71 21.06
N ILE A 13 -10.10 20.98 20.91
CA ILE A 13 -10.13 19.56 20.57
C ILE A 13 -9.57 18.69 21.69
N ASN A 14 -10.09 17.48 21.74
CA ASN A 14 -9.57 16.33 22.46
C ASN A 14 -9.77 15.13 21.54
N GLY A 15 -8.69 14.55 21.03
CA GLY A 15 -8.79 13.44 20.08
C GLY A 15 -7.44 12.86 19.71
N ILE A 16 -7.50 11.65 19.13
CA ILE A 16 -6.33 10.92 18.69
C ILE A 16 -6.02 11.28 17.24
N TYR A 17 -4.75 11.50 16.93
CA TYR A 17 -4.23 11.77 15.58
C TYR A 17 -2.90 11.05 15.39
N LEU A 18 -2.56 10.73 14.14
CA LEU A 18 -1.24 10.22 13.81
C LEU A 18 -0.23 11.39 13.79
N CYS A 19 0.83 11.27 14.57
CA CYS A 19 1.97 12.19 14.51
C CYS A 19 2.83 11.86 13.28
N LYS A 20 2.52 12.42 12.11
CA LYS A 20 3.26 12.14 10.88
C LYS A 20 4.73 12.54 10.95
N GLN A 21 5.01 13.67 11.60
CA GLN A 21 6.36 14.21 11.76
C GLN A 21 6.48 14.93 13.10
N LYS A 22 7.66 14.83 13.72
CA LYS A 22 8.04 15.56 14.94
C LYS A 22 9.41 16.20 14.73
N GLN A 23 9.53 17.49 15.02
CA GLN A 23 10.77 18.23 14.91
C GLN A 23 10.93 19.21 16.08
N SER A 24 11.99 19.04 16.85
CA SER A 24 12.37 19.99 17.89
C SER A 24 12.98 21.25 17.28
N ALA A 25 12.61 22.40 17.80
CA ALA A 25 13.07 23.71 17.36
C ALA A 25 13.21 24.66 18.57
N VAL A 26 13.81 25.83 18.34
CA VAL A 26 13.95 26.87 19.34
C VAL A 26 13.34 28.18 18.84
N THR A 27 12.62 28.88 19.71
CA THR A 27 12.09 30.20 19.39
C THR A 27 13.23 31.24 19.29
N LYS A 28 12.93 32.42 18.73
CA LYS A 28 13.89 33.55 18.69
C LYS A 28 14.46 33.92 20.08
N ASN A 29 13.74 33.59 21.13
CA ASN A 29 14.15 33.84 22.52
C ASN A 29 14.85 32.63 23.17
N GLY A 30 15.24 31.62 22.40
CA GLY A 30 15.96 30.43 22.87
C GLY A 30 15.10 29.41 23.62
N LYS A 31 13.75 29.54 23.66
CA LYS A 31 12.87 28.56 24.30
C LYS A 31 12.65 27.38 23.36
N PRO A 32 12.79 26.13 23.82
CA PRO A 32 12.49 24.94 23.02
C PRO A 32 10.98 24.85 22.75
N TYR A 33 10.64 24.37 21.59
CA TYR A 33 9.28 23.98 21.21
C TYR A 33 9.32 22.85 20.18
N GLU A 34 8.21 22.15 20.01
CA GLU A 34 8.10 21.10 18.99
C GLU A 34 7.12 21.50 17.91
N ASN A 35 7.54 21.28 16.67
CA ASN A 35 6.69 21.24 15.49
C ASN A 35 6.28 19.81 15.23
N ILE A 36 5.00 19.57 15.08
CA ILE A 36 4.49 18.27 14.65
C ILE A 36 3.55 18.45 13.48
N ILE A 37 3.44 17.42 12.65
CA ILE A 37 2.40 17.32 11.64
C ILE A 37 1.46 16.22 12.09
N LEU A 38 0.22 16.60 12.39
CA LEU A 38 -0.86 15.67 12.67
C LEU A 38 -1.50 15.22 11.37
N GLN A 39 -1.93 13.97 11.32
CA GLN A 39 -2.61 13.38 10.17
C GLN A 39 -3.84 12.60 10.61
N ASP A 40 -4.90 12.69 9.82
CA ASP A 40 -6.01 11.74 9.76
C ASP A 40 -6.38 11.47 8.29
N LYS A 41 -7.39 10.64 8.05
CA LYS A 41 -7.84 10.29 6.69
C LYS A 41 -8.34 11.48 5.85
N THR A 42 -8.58 12.64 6.47
CA THR A 42 -9.09 13.84 5.79
C THR A 42 -7.98 14.82 5.41
N GLY A 43 -6.78 14.67 5.96
CA GLY A 43 -5.65 15.53 5.66
C GLY A 43 -4.61 15.62 6.76
N ILE A 44 -3.86 16.72 6.71
CA ILE A 44 -2.80 17.03 7.67
C ILE A 44 -3.00 18.41 8.28
N MET A 45 -2.49 18.62 9.49
CA MET A 45 -2.51 19.90 10.20
C MET A 45 -1.21 20.13 10.99
N ASP A 46 -0.68 21.34 10.94
CA ASP A 46 0.44 21.72 11.79
C ASP A 46 0.02 21.73 13.27
N GLY A 47 0.87 21.19 14.13
CA GLY A 47 0.75 21.24 15.58
C GLY A 47 1.98 21.90 16.24
N LYS A 48 1.77 22.62 17.33
CA LYS A 48 2.83 23.24 18.13
C LYS A 48 2.69 22.85 19.58
N ILE A 49 3.81 22.42 20.18
CA ILE A 49 3.96 22.22 21.61
C ILE A 49 4.98 23.28 22.09
N TRP A 50 4.46 24.37 22.68
CA TRP A 50 5.29 25.54 23.06
C TRP A 50 6.15 25.34 24.31
N ASP A 51 5.81 24.34 25.12
CA ASP A 51 6.56 23.92 26.29
C ASP A 51 6.61 22.39 26.39
N PRO A 52 7.55 21.75 25.69
CA PRO A 52 7.65 20.30 25.64
C PRO A 52 7.92 19.62 26.98
N ASN A 53 8.43 20.40 27.98
CA ASN A 53 8.77 19.87 29.30
C ASN A 53 7.64 20.12 30.32
N SER A 54 6.49 20.62 29.88
CA SER A 54 5.38 20.91 30.79
C SER A 54 4.63 19.67 31.22
N LEU A 55 4.00 19.73 32.38
CA LEU A 55 3.14 18.64 32.87
C LEU A 55 1.98 18.37 31.89
N GLY A 56 1.83 17.10 31.51
CA GLY A 56 0.81 16.65 30.56
C GLY A 56 1.28 16.58 29.10
N ILE A 57 2.57 16.79 28.86
CA ILE A 57 3.25 16.45 27.62
C ILE A 57 4.09 15.20 27.91
N ASP A 58 3.60 14.05 27.48
CA ASP A 58 4.32 12.78 27.55
C ASP A 58 5.29 12.66 26.36
N ASP A 59 6.25 11.76 26.48
CA ASP A 59 7.19 11.46 25.38
C ASP A 59 6.51 10.64 24.31
N PHE A 60 6.74 10.98 23.05
CA PHE A 60 6.22 10.29 21.87
C PHE A 60 7.15 10.53 20.69
N ASP A 61 7.05 9.69 19.66
CA ASP A 61 7.84 9.79 18.44
C ASP A 61 6.99 10.11 17.21
N ALA A 62 7.66 10.40 16.10
CA ALA A 62 7.01 10.44 14.81
C ALA A 62 6.46 9.03 14.50
N LEU A 63 5.28 8.98 13.89
CA LEU A 63 4.47 7.81 13.56
C LEU A 63 3.72 7.18 14.73
N ASP A 64 3.81 7.74 15.94
CA ASP A 64 2.93 7.37 17.02
C ASP A 64 1.51 7.92 16.83
N TYR A 65 0.53 7.17 17.31
CA TYR A 65 -0.84 7.67 17.50
C TYR A 65 -0.92 8.35 18.84
N ILE A 66 -1.22 9.65 18.81
CA ILE A 66 -1.18 10.51 20.00
C ILE A 66 -2.56 11.10 20.31
N ASP A 67 -2.97 10.99 21.57
CA ASP A 67 -4.16 11.66 22.09
C ASP A 67 -3.78 13.08 22.54
N VAL A 68 -4.31 14.07 21.84
CA VAL A 68 -3.96 15.47 22.03
C VAL A 68 -5.13 16.30 22.52
N VAL A 69 -4.84 17.25 23.42
CA VAL A 69 -5.76 18.32 23.82
C VAL A 69 -5.15 19.63 23.42
N GLY A 70 -5.89 20.46 22.69
CA GLY A 70 -5.38 21.75 22.22
C GLY A 70 -6.46 22.67 21.69
N ASP A 71 -6.03 23.86 21.30
CA ASP A 71 -6.88 24.88 20.70
C ASP A 71 -6.44 25.13 19.25
N VAL A 72 -7.41 25.17 18.35
CA VAL A 72 -7.18 25.46 16.92
C VAL A 72 -7.01 26.97 16.76
N THR A 73 -5.93 27.37 16.11
CA THR A 73 -5.62 28.78 15.83
C THR A 73 -5.29 28.95 14.35
N SER A 74 -5.26 30.17 13.86
CA SER A 74 -4.78 30.49 12.51
C SER A 74 -3.44 31.22 12.59
N PHE A 75 -2.48 30.78 11.78
CA PHE A 75 -1.19 31.44 11.61
C PHE A 75 -0.84 31.58 10.12
N ALA A 76 -0.59 32.80 9.67
CA ALA A 76 -0.29 33.12 8.26
C ALA A 76 -1.34 32.56 7.26
N GLY A 77 -2.61 32.46 7.69
CA GLY A 77 -3.70 31.94 6.87
C GLY A 77 -3.86 30.41 6.85
N ALA A 78 -3.02 29.69 7.58
CA ALA A 78 -3.14 28.24 7.75
C ALA A 78 -3.62 27.90 9.16
N MET A 79 -4.43 26.85 9.28
CA MET A 79 -4.88 26.32 10.56
C MET A 79 -3.75 25.60 11.26
N GLN A 80 -3.65 25.79 12.59
CA GLN A 80 -2.63 25.19 13.42
C GLN A 80 -3.21 24.80 14.78
N LEU A 81 -2.78 23.66 15.32
CA LEU A 81 -3.18 23.22 16.65
C LEU A 81 -2.12 23.63 17.70
N ASN A 82 -2.52 24.41 18.67
CA ASN A 82 -1.73 24.66 19.88
C ASN A 82 -1.99 23.56 20.90
N ILE A 83 -1.08 22.60 21.01
CA ILE A 83 -1.21 21.41 21.86
C ILE A 83 -0.82 21.77 23.28
N LYS A 84 -1.68 21.40 24.22
CA LYS A 84 -1.52 21.62 25.67
C LYS A 84 -1.29 20.34 26.44
N ARG A 85 -1.75 19.23 25.92
CA ARG A 85 -1.52 17.89 26.45
C ARG A 85 -1.33 16.90 25.30
N VAL A 86 -0.47 15.93 25.52
CA VAL A 86 -0.27 14.81 24.62
C VAL A 86 0.11 13.57 25.43
N ARG A 87 -0.43 12.42 25.04
CA ARG A 87 -0.01 11.10 25.47
C ARG A 87 -0.05 10.13 24.28
N ASN A 88 0.68 9.05 24.37
CA ASN A 88 0.52 7.96 23.42
C ASN A 88 -0.87 7.32 23.58
N ALA A 89 -1.53 7.02 22.46
CA ALA A 89 -2.76 6.24 22.44
C ALA A 89 -2.43 4.75 22.54
N ALA A 90 -3.26 3.97 23.24
CA ALA A 90 -3.16 2.53 23.24
C ALA A 90 -3.74 1.95 21.94
N GLU A 91 -3.31 0.74 21.55
CA GLU A 91 -3.71 0.12 20.28
C GLU A 91 -5.23 -0.11 20.14
N ASP A 92 -5.94 -0.22 21.26
CA ASP A 92 -7.40 -0.40 21.32
C ASP A 92 -8.20 0.92 21.34
N GLU A 93 -7.53 2.07 21.37
CA GLU A 93 -8.17 3.39 21.43
C GLU A 93 -8.42 4.01 20.04
N TYR A 94 -7.86 3.43 18.97
CA TYR A 94 -7.96 4.01 17.62
C TYR A 94 -8.09 2.92 16.55
N ASP A 95 -8.68 3.31 15.41
CA ASP A 95 -8.68 2.50 14.19
C ASP A 95 -7.72 3.13 13.17
N PRO A 96 -6.67 2.43 12.71
CA PRO A 96 -5.74 2.95 11.70
C PRO A 96 -6.43 3.49 10.43
N ALA A 97 -7.60 2.96 10.07
CA ALA A 97 -8.39 3.42 8.94
C ALA A 97 -8.90 4.86 9.07
N ASP A 98 -8.90 5.45 10.27
CA ASP A 98 -9.24 6.85 10.48
C ASP A 98 -8.06 7.81 10.23
N TYR A 99 -6.84 7.29 10.05
CA TYR A 99 -5.62 8.10 9.94
C TYR A 99 -4.84 7.88 8.64
N LEU A 100 -5.03 6.74 8.01
CA LEU A 100 -4.30 6.28 6.84
C LEU A 100 -5.27 5.99 5.70
N PRO A 101 -4.86 6.12 4.44
CA PRO A 101 -5.67 5.66 3.33
C PRO A 101 -5.84 4.13 3.40
N VAL A 102 -7.06 3.66 3.20
CA VAL A 102 -7.46 2.24 3.23
C VAL A 102 -8.24 1.92 1.97
N SER A 103 -8.15 0.69 1.47
CA SER A 103 -9.00 0.18 0.39
C SER A 103 -10.48 0.41 0.71
N GLU A 104 -11.27 0.81 -0.27
CA GLU A 104 -12.73 0.87 -0.17
C GLU A 104 -13.37 -0.53 -0.17
N ASN A 105 -12.61 -1.56 -0.59
CA ASN A 105 -13.04 -2.95 -0.62
C ASN A 105 -12.84 -3.62 0.75
N SER A 106 -13.78 -4.44 1.17
CA SER A 106 -13.68 -5.22 2.41
C SER A 106 -12.50 -6.21 2.33
N THR A 107 -11.63 -6.21 3.35
CA THR A 107 -10.51 -7.16 3.46
C THR A 107 -10.99 -8.60 3.43
N ASP A 108 -12.08 -8.93 4.15
CA ASP A 108 -12.66 -10.28 4.18
C ASP A 108 -13.17 -10.72 2.81
N ASP A 109 -13.83 -9.82 2.06
CA ASP A 109 -14.31 -10.12 0.72
C ASP A 109 -13.15 -10.30 -0.27
N MET A 110 -12.12 -9.48 -0.16
CA MET A 110 -10.90 -9.63 -0.98
C MET A 110 -10.19 -10.94 -0.68
N TYR A 111 -10.00 -11.28 0.59
CA TYR A 111 -9.37 -12.54 0.97
C TYR A 111 -10.20 -13.76 0.54
N SER A 112 -11.52 -13.69 0.62
CA SER A 112 -12.41 -14.74 0.12
C SER A 112 -12.25 -14.97 -1.39
N GLN A 113 -12.10 -13.90 -2.18
CA GLN A 113 -11.85 -13.99 -3.62
C GLN A 113 -10.47 -14.58 -3.91
N LEU A 114 -9.43 -14.16 -3.16
CA LEU A 114 -8.08 -14.71 -3.26
C LEU A 114 -8.09 -16.22 -3.00
N ARG A 115 -8.79 -16.66 -1.94
CA ARG A 115 -8.99 -18.08 -1.62
C ARG A 115 -9.67 -18.84 -2.75
N ALA A 116 -10.69 -18.27 -3.37
CA ALA A 116 -11.38 -18.90 -4.50
C ALA A 116 -10.44 -19.13 -5.70
N PHE A 117 -9.52 -18.19 -6.00
CA PHE A 117 -8.49 -18.39 -7.01
C PHE A 117 -7.49 -19.48 -6.62
N ILE A 118 -7.02 -19.51 -5.38
CA ILE A 118 -6.13 -20.57 -4.87
C ILE A 118 -6.77 -21.94 -5.03
N ASP A 119 -8.04 -22.08 -4.65
CA ASP A 119 -8.77 -23.34 -4.71
C ASP A 119 -9.11 -23.77 -6.14
N SER A 120 -9.05 -22.84 -7.12
CA SER A 120 -9.25 -23.13 -8.54
C SER A 120 -8.01 -23.68 -9.26
N VAL A 121 -6.83 -23.70 -8.60
CA VAL A 121 -5.59 -24.23 -9.16
C VAL A 121 -5.58 -25.75 -9.01
N GLU A 122 -5.57 -26.47 -10.14
CA GLU A 122 -5.65 -27.95 -10.19
C GLU A 122 -4.27 -28.61 -10.02
N ASN A 123 -3.18 -27.94 -10.46
CA ASN A 123 -1.82 -28.46 -10.30
C ASN A 123 -1.49 -28.58 -8.81
N THR A 124 -1.22 -29.80 -8.35
CA THR A 124 -1.03 -30.13 -6.92
C THR A 124 0.16 -29.41 -6.28
N TYR A 125 1.25 -29.21 -7.02
CA TYR A 125 2.44 -28.52 -6.52
C TYR A 125 2.21 -27.03 -6.37
N LEU A 126 1.58 -26.39 -7.37
CA LEU A 126 1.24 -24.96 -7.34
C LEU A 126 0.19 -24.68 -6.25
N SER A 127 -0.85 -25.52 -6.16
CA SER A 127 -1.87 -25.42 -5.13
C SER A 127 -1.26 -25.57 -3.72
N ALA A 128 -0.34 -26.52 -3.51
CA ALA A 128 0.34 -26.71 -2.24
C ALA A 128 1.19 -25.48 -1.87
N LEU A 129 1.91 -24.89 -2.83
CA LEU A 129 2.71 -23.70 -2.63
C LEU A 129 1.85 -22.50 -2.21
N LEU A 130 0.75 -22.26 -2.92
CA LEU A 130 -0.17 -21.17 -2.59
C LEU A 130 -0.82 -21.37 -1.22
N LYS A 131 -1.28 -22.58 -0.89
CA LYS A 131 -1.89 -22.89 0.41
C LYS A 131 -0.90 -22.71 1.54
N LYS A 132 0.34 -23.12 1.35
CA LYS A 132 1.39 -22.95 2.36
C LYS A 132 1.61 -21.48 2.70
N LEU A 133 1.58 -20.57 1.72
CA LEU A 133 1.80 -19.14 1.93
C LEU A 133 0.54 -18.41 2.39
N PHE A 134 -0.58 -18.57 1.69
CA PHE A 134 -1.79 -17.78 1.90
C PHE A 134 -2.83 -18.41 2.82
N VAL A 135 -2.57 -19.59 3.36
CA VAL A 135 -3.53 -20.31 4.25
C VAL A 135 -2.87 -20.75 5.54
N GLU A 136 -1.65 -21.31 5.46
CA GLU A 136 -0.97 -21.92 6.62
C GLU A 136 -0.08 -20.90 7.35
N ASP A 137 0.45 -19.88 6.65
CA ASP A 137 1.28 -18.82 7.24
C ASP A 137 0.42 -17.61 7.62
N GLU A 138 -0.21 -17.68 8.81
CA GLU A 138 -1.07 -16.60 9.33
C GLU A 138 -0.33 -15.25 9.45
N ALA A 139 0.97 -15.29 9.75
CA ALA A 139 1.76 -14.07 9.88
C ALA A 139 1.95 -13.39 8.52
N PHE A 140 2.21 -14.18 7.47
CA PHE A 140 2.29 -13.66 6.12
C PHE A 140 0.93 -13.13 5.64
N VAL A 141 -0.16 -13.86 5.87
CA VAL A 141 -1.51 -13.45 5.48
C VAL A 141 -1.85 -12.09 6.10
N LYS A 142 -1.65 -11.94 7.41
CA LYS A 142 -1.89 -10.67 8.11
C LYS A 142 -1.05 -9.53 7.56
N ALA A 143 0.24 -9.78 7.27
CA ALA A 143 1.11 -8.78 6.66
C ALA A 143 0.64 -8.40 5.26
N PHE A 144 0.27 -9.36 4.42
CA PHE A 144 -0.19 -9.16 3.05
C PHE A 144 -1.51 -8.38 2.99
N GLU A 145 -2.47 -8.69 3.87
CA GLU A 145 -3.76 -7.99 3.98
C GLU A 145 -3.62 -6.52 4.34
N GLY A 146 -2.65 -6.19 5.19
CA GLY A 146 -2.41 -4.81 5.65
C GLY A 146 -1.44 -4.01 4.78
N HIS A 147 -0.85 -4.61 3.73
CA HIS A 147 0.24 -4.00 2.98
C HIS A 147 -0.23 -3.14 1.81
N SER A 148 0.59 -2.11 1.46
CA SER A 148 0.43 -1.34 0.22
C SER A 148 1.12 -2.02 -0.95
N ALA A 149 0.67 -1.75 -2.17
CA ALA A 149 1.37 -2.14 -3.38
C ALA A 149 2.48 -1.16 -3.79
N ALA A 150 2.49 0.06 -3.23
CA ALA A 150 3.48 1.09 -3.54
C ALA A 150 3.63 2.10 -2.39
N LYS A 151 4.75 2.83 -2.37
CA LYS A 151 4.98 3.87 -1.37
C LYS A 151 4.02 5.07 -1.50
N THR A 152 3.74 5.54 -2.74
CA THR A 152 3.04 6.82 -2.98
C THR A 152 2.13 6.85 -4.20
N VAL A 153 2.14 5.84 -5.04
CA VAL A 153 1.35 5.77 -6.28
C VAL A 153 0.41 4.57 -6.21
N HIS A 154 -0.47 4.42 -7.16
CA HIS A 154 -1.50 3.37 -7.28
C HIS A 154 -1.42 2.25 -6.22
N HIS A 155 -2.53 2.03 -5.52
CA HIS A 155 -2.62 1.09 -4.40
C HIS A 155 -1.68 1.39 -3.20
N GLY A 156 -1.29 2.67 -2.99
CA GLY A 156 -0.44 3.14 -1.88
C GLY A 156 -1.20 3.27 -0.55
N PHE A 157 -2.09 2.34 -0.23
CA PHE A 157 -2.97 2.35 0.94
C PHE A 157 -3.03 0.96 1.60
N ILE A 158 -3.57 0.90 2.83
CA ILE A 158 -3.78 -0.36 3.56
C ILE A 158 -4.71 -1.27 2.74
N GLY A 159 -4.27 -2.51 2.49
CA GLY A 159 -4.99 -3.47 1.64
C GLY A 159 -4.71 -3.33 0.14
N GLY A 160 -3.92 -2.33 -0.25
CA GLY A 160 -3.62 -2.05 -1.66
C GLY A 160 -2.89 -3.19 -2.37
N LEU A 161 -1.98 -3.89 -1.67
CA LEU A 161 -1.27 -5.04 -2.24
C LEU A 161 -2.23 -6.19 -2.60
N MET A 162 -3.17 -6.50 -1.73
CA MET A 162 -4.17 -7.54 -1.99
C MET A 162 -5.15 -7.12 -3.09
N GLU A 163 -5.58 -5.87 -3.10
CA GLU A 163 -6.47 -5.32 -4.12
C GLU A 163 -5.84 -5.37 -5.50
N HIS A 164 -4.60 -4.90 -5.65
CA HIS A 164 -3.80 -4.99 -6.87
C HIS A 164 -3.62 -6.45 -7.33
N THR A 165 -3.19 -7.32 -6.42
CA THR A 165 -3.00 -8.74 -6.72
C THR A 165 -4.28 -9.39 -7.27
N LEU A 166 -5.44 -9.05 -6.71
CA LEU A 166 -6.73 -9.53 -7.21
C LEU A 166 -7.09 -8.93 -8.57
N GLY A 167 -6.84 -7.65 -8.80
CA GLY A 167 -7.04 -6.99 -10.10
C GLY A 167 -6.25 -7.69 -11.20
N VAL A 168 -4.95 -7.88 -10.97
CA VAL A 168 -4.06 -8.62 -11.88
C VAL A 168 -4.53 -10.05 -12.10
N THR A 169 -4.91 -10.76 -11.03
CA THR A 169 -5.35 -12.17 -11.13
C THR A 169 -6.64 -12.32 -11.93
N ARG A 170 -7.61 -11.40 -11.79
CA ARG A 170 -8.84 -11.39 -12.60
C ARG A 170 -8.53 -11.20 -14.09
N LEU A 171 -7.61 -10.30 -14.43
CA LEU A 171 -7.17 -10.09 -15.82
C LEU A 171 -6.46 -11.34 -16.36
N CYS A 172 -5.59 -11.96 -15.58
CA CYS A 172 -4.91 -13.21 -15.91
C CYS A 172 -5.90 -14.37 -16.15
N ASP A 173 -6.92 -14.50 -15.30
CA ASP A 173 -7.97 -15.51 -15.46
C ASP A 173 -8.78 -15.30 -16.75
N TYR A 174 -9.12 -14.05 -17.07
CA TYR A 174 -9.75 -13.71 -18.35
C TYR A 174 -8.86 -14.09 -19.55
N MET A 175 -7.56 -13.71 -19.50
CA MET A 175 -6.61 -14.01 -20.57
C MET A 175 -6.44 -15.52 -20.77
N SER A 176 -6.36 -16.30 -19.70
CA SER A 176 -6.23 -17.77 -19.81
C SER A 176 -7.43 -18.43 -20.47
N LYS A 177 -8.63 -17.88 -20.29
CA LYS A 177 -9.86 -18.33 -20.95
C LYS A 177 -9.93 -17.90 -22.43
N ALA A 178 -9.41 -16.72 -22.73
CA ALA A 178 -9.40 -16.18 -24.09
C ALA A 178 -8.31 -16.80 -24.99
N TYR A 179 -7.18 -17.21 -24.40
CA TYR A 179 -6.02 -17.73 -25.12
C TYR A 179 -5.63 -19.13 -24.61
N PRO A 180 -6.11 -20.22 -25.26
CA PRO A 180 -5.88 -21.60 -24.82
C PRO A 180 -4.41 -22.06 -24.79
N VAL A 181 -3.49 -21.29 -25.34
CA VAL A 181 -2.04 -21.54 -25.29
C VAL A 181 -1.47 -21.30 -23.88
N ILE A 182 -2.19 -20.59 -23.02
CA ILE A 182 -1.75 -20.22 -21.68
C ILE A 182 -2.03 -21.38 -20.71
N ASN A 183 -1.01 -21.76 -19.94
CA ASN A 183 -1.19 -22.61 -18.77
C ASN A 183 -1.82 -21.79 -17.65
N ARG A 184 -3.14 -21.97 -17.45
CA ARG A 184 -3.92 -21.20 -16.47
C ARG A 184 -3.37 -21.34 -15.06
N ASP A 185 -3.03 -22.55 -14.63
CA ASP A 185 -2.57 -22.79 -13.26
C ASP A 185 -1.24 -22.05 -12.96
N LEU A 186 -0.31 -22.09 -13.93
CA LEU A 186 0.94 -21.34 -13.81
C LEU A 186 0.68 -19.83 -13.78
N LEU A 187 -0.18 -19.30 -14.67
CA LEU A 187 -0.47 -17.89 -14.76
C LEU A 187 -1.19 -17.37 -13.49
N ILE A 188 -2.22 -18.08 -13.01
CA ILE A 188 -2.92 -17.70 -11.76
C ILE A 188 -1.97 -17.76 -10.56
N THR A 189 -1.14 -18.79 -10.47
CA THR A 189 -0.15 -18.89 -9.40
C THR A 189 0.85 -17.74 -9.48
N ALA A 190 1.35 -17.42 -10.67
CA ALA A 190 2.29 -16.32 -10.86
C ALA A 190 1.65 -14.96 -10.52
N SER A 191 0.38 -14.74 -10.91
CA SER A 191 -0.32 -13.49 -10.59
C SER A 191 -0.56 -13.29 -9.09
N LEU A 192 -0.87 -14.36 -8.35
CA LEU A 192 -1.03 -14.30 -6.89
C LEU A 192 0.31 -14.04 -6.17
N LEU A 193 1.43 -14.40 -6.78
CA LEU A 193 2.76 -14.35 -6.16
C LEU A 193 3.66 -13.22 -6.69
N HIS A 194 3.26 -12.49 -7.76
CA HIS A 194 4.19 -11.59 -8.45
C HIS A 194 4.78 -10.53 -7.54
N ASP A 195 3.99 -10.03 -6.62
CA ASP A 195 4.32 -8.89 -5.75
C ASP A 195 4.47 -9.26 -4.26
N ILE A 196 4.52 -10.53 -3.89
CA ILE A 196 4.68 -10.94 -2.47
C ILE A 196 5.95 -10.38 -1.82
N GLY A 197 6.97 -10.11 -2.61
CA GLY A 197 8.21 -9.50 -2.13
C GLY A 197 8.04 -8.09 -1.56
N LYS A 198 6.96 -7.37 -1.93
CA LYS A 198 6.64 -6.05 -1.39
C LYS A 198 6.38 -6.07 0.12
N THR A 199 5.92 -7.20 0.67
CA THR A 199 5.78 -7.38 2.12
C THR A 199 7.10 -7.29 2.90
N LYS A 200 8.24 -7.36 2.21
CA LYS A 200 9.59 -7.17 2.77
C LYS A 200 10.28 -5.92 2.23
N GLU A 201 9.96 -5.52 0.99
CA GLU A 201 10.53 -4.33 0.36
C GLU A 201 10.10 -3.05 1.06
N LEU A 202 8.83 -2.97 1.46
CA LEU A 202 8.28 -1.83 2.18
C LEU A 202 8.03 -2.20 3.63
N SER A 203 8.19 -1.24 4.53
CA SER A 203 7.78 -1.38 5.92
C SER A 203 6.26 -1.30 6.05
N ALA A 204 5.73 -1.89 7.12
CA ALA A 204 4.31 -1.77 7.42
C ALA A 204 3.89 -0.30 7.65
N PHE A 205 2.60 -0.02 7.49
CA PHE A 205 2.03 1.25 7.94
C PHE A 205 2.23 1.43 9.47
N PRO A 206 2.37 2.67 9.95
CA PRO A 206 2.13 3.95 9.26
C PRO A 206 3.32 4.49 8.45
N LEU A 207 4.49 3.88 8.50
CA LEU A 207 5.69 4.39 7.83
C LEU A 207 5.59 4.24 6.30
N ASN A 208 5.26 3.03 5.83
CA ASN A 208 5.16 2.69 4.41
C ASN A 208 6.34 3.20 3.57
N ASP A 209 7.56 2.92 4.02
CA ASP A 209 8.79 3.30 3.34
C ASP A 209 9.65 2.08 3.01
N TYR A 210 10.62 2.24 2.10
CA TYR A 210 11.54 1.18 1.77
C TYR A 210 12.35 0.75 2.99
N THR A 211 12.44 -0.57 3.21
CA THR A 211 13.38 -1.16 4.15
C THR A 211 14.80 -1.12 3.57
N ASP A 212 15.85 -1.30 4.41
CA ASP A 212 17.23 -1.39 3.93
C ASP A 212 17.39 -2.56 2.93
N GLU A 213 16.78 -3.71 3.23
CA GLU A 213 16.78 -4.86 2.32
C GLU A 213 16.01 -4.56 1.03
N GLY A 214 14.88 -3.85 1.13
CA GLY A 214 14.08 -3.42 -0.01
C GLY A 214 14.86 -2.54 -0.97
N GLN A 215 15.61 -1.56 -0.44
CA GLN A 215 16.48 -0.68 -1.22
C GLN A 215 17.62 -1.44 -1.93
N LEU A 216 18.15 -2.48 -1.28
CA LEU A 216 19.30 -3.22 -1.81
C LEU A 216 18.91 -4.31 -2.81
N LEU A 217 17.77 -4.99 -2.60
CA LEU A 217 17.43 -6.20 -3.32
C LEU A 217 16.19 -6.04 -4.23
N GLY A 218 15.19 -5.27 -3.79
CA GLY A 218 13.93 -5.07 -4.49
C GLY A 218 12.98 -6.28 -4.40
N HIS A 219 11.66 -6.01 -4.51
CA HIS A 219 10.61 -7.03 -4.33
C HIS A 219 10.67 -8.17 -5.35
N ILE A 220 11.12 -7.91 -6.58
CA ILE A 220 11.23 -8.94 -7.63
C ILE A 220 12.15 -10.09 -7.18
N TYR A 221 13.35 -9.74 -6.71
CA TYR A 221 14.30 -10.73 -6.20
C TYR A 221 13.78 -11.38 -4.91
N MET A 222 13.29 -10.59 -3.97
CA MET A 222 12.78 -11.08 -2.69
C MET A 222 11.61 -12.04 -2.90
N GLY A 223 10.67 -11.73 -3.78
CA GLY A 223 9.56 -12.61 -4.15
C GLY A 223 10.03 -13.93 -4.79
N ALA A 224 10.97 -13.85 -5.72
CA ALA A 224 11.56 -15.03 -6.35
C ALA A 224 12.28 -15.93 -5.30
N GLN A 225 12.97 -15.33 -4.34
CA GLN A 225 13.61 -16.07 -3.24
C GLN A 225 12.57 -16.74 -2.33
N MET A 226 11.50 -16.02 -1.94
CA MET A 226 10.41 -16.60 -1.14
C MET A 226 9.80 -17.82 -1.82
N ILE A 227 9.52 -17.74 -3.12
CA ILE A 227 8.98 -18.86 -3.91
C ILE A 227 9.95 -20.04 -3.92
N ASN A 228 11.24 -19.79 -4.14
CA ASN A 228 12.25 -20.85 -4.13
C ASN A 228 12.35 -21.57 -2.77
N ASP A 229 12.26 -20.82 -1.68
CA ASP A 229 12.31 -21.37 -0.33
C ASP A 229 11.05 -22.15 0.04
N LEU A 230 9.88 -21.70 -0.41
CA LEU A 230 8.60 -22.41 -0.26
C LEU A 230 8.58 -23.71 -1.08
N ALA A 231 9.02 -23.67 -2.34
CA ALA A 231 9.06 -24.85 -3.22
C ALA A 231 9.97 -25.95 -2.67
N ARG A 232 11.09 -25.59 -2.03
CA ARG A 232 11.99 -26.56 -1.36
C ARG A 232 11.35 -27.30 -0.19
N GLN A 233 10.30 -26.75 0.40
CA GLN A 233 9.57 -27.37 1.51
C GLN A 233 8.47 -28.33 1.02
N ILE A 234 8.21 -28.36 -0.27
CA ILE A 234 7.21 -29.25 -0.90
C ILE A 234 7.98 -30.45 -1.53
N PRO A 235 7.75 -31.67 -1.01
CA PRO A 235 8.41 -32.85 -1.55
C PRO A 235 8.23 -32.98 -3.07
N GLU A 236 9.30 -33.30 -3.77
CA GLU A 236 9.30 -33.60 -5.20
C GLU A 236 8.76 -32.44 -6.09
N PHE A 237 8.79 -31.19 -5.62
CA PHE A 237 8.38 -30.06 -6.45
C PHE A 237 9.23 -30.04 -7.74
N PRO A 238 8.60 -30.09 -8.94
CA PRO A 238 9.35 -30.20 -10.19
C PRO A 238 10.22 -28.96 -10.43
N GLU A 239 11.51 -29.18 -10.66
CA GLU A 239 12.49 -28.11 -10.86
C GLU A 239 12.14 -27.21 -12.06
N VAL A 240 11.62 -27.81 -13.15
CA VAL A 240 11.21 -27.06 -14.33
C VAL A 240 10.04 -26.12 -14.00
N LEU A 241 9.02 -26.61 -13.32
CA LEU A 241 7.85 -25.82 -12.92
C LEU A 241 8.24 -24.67 -11.98
N LYS A 242 9.15 -24.94 -11.03
CA LYS A 242 9.69 -23.90 -10.15
C LYS A 242 10.39 -22.80 -10.95
N ASN A 243 11.25 -23.18 -11.91
CA ASN A 243 11.99 -22.23 -12.72
C ASN A 243 11.07 -21.40 -13.64
N GLU A 244 10.02 -22.02 -14.19
CA GLU A 244 8.99 -21.33 -14.97
C GLU A 244 8.23 -20.31 -14.13
N LEU A 245 7.80 -20.68 -12.92
CA LEU A 245 7.14 -19.78 -11.98
C LEU A 245 8.06 -18.61 -11.58
N ILE A 246 9.29 -18.91 -11.17
CA ILE A 246 10.28 -17.87 -10.83
C ILE A 246 10.56 -16.96 -12.02
N HIS A 247 10.62 -17.49 -13.25
CA HIS A 247 10.78 -16.68 -14.45
C HIS A 247 9.63 -15.68 -14.61
N CYS A 248 8.39 -16.07 -14.39
CA CYS A 248 7.26 -15.15 -14.43
C CYS A 248 7.46 -13.99 -13.43
N ILE A 249 7.92 -14.27 -12.20
CA ILE A 249 8.19 -13.23 -11.21
C ILE A 249 9.36 -12.33 -11.64
N LEU A 250 10.48 -12.91 -12.10
CA LEU A 250 11.65 -12.12 -12.51
C LEU A 250 11.41 -11.23 -13.72
N SER A 251 10.35 -11.47 -14.47
CA SER A 251 10.07 -10.77 -15.73
C SER A 251 8.77 -9.98 -15.74
N HIS A 252 8.02 -9.89 -14.62
CA HIS A 252 6.67 -9.33 -14.63
C HIS A 252 6.62 -7.82 -14.96
N HIS A 253 7.66 -7.02 -14.67
CA HIS A 253 7.73 -5.64 -15.14
C HIS A 253 8.03 -5.50 -16.64
N GLY A 254 8.39 -6.61 -17.33
CA GLY A 254 8.53 -6.68 -18.78
C GLY A 254 9.85 -6.16 -19.33
N GLU A 255 10.30 -4.98 -18.94
CA GLU A 255 11.49 -4.34 -19.47
C GLU A 255 12.60 -4.24 -18.41
N LEU A 256 13.88 -4.34 -18.87
CA LEU A 256 15.06 -4.22 -18.01
C LEU A 256 15.13 -2.83 -17.33
N GLU A 257 14.67 -1.80 -18.02
CA GLU A 257 14.62 -0.42 -17.56
C GLU A 257 13.66 -0.23 -16.38
N TYR A 258 12.67 -1.12 -16.24
CA TYR A 258 11.71 -1.14 -15.13
C TYR A 258 12.13 -2.07 -13.97
N GLY A 259 13.37 -2.56 -14.00
CA GLY A 259 13.94 -3.37 -12.93
C GLY A 259 13.77 -4.87 -13.10
N SER A 260 13.12 -5.37 -14.16
CA SER A 260 13.07 -6.80 -14.45
C SER A 260 14.47 -7.32 -14.83
N PRO A 261 15.04 -8.32 -14.11
CA PRO A 261 16.33 -8.90 -14.50
C PRO A 261 16.25 -9.73 -15.78
N LYS A 262 15.06 -10.07 -16.25
CA LYS A 262 14.77 -10.81 -17.49
C LYS A 262 13.56 -10.24 -18.21
N LYS A 263 13.55 -10.31 -19.54
CA LYS A 263 12.35 -10.09 -20.34
C LYS A 263 11.48 -11.35 -20.35
N PRO A 264 10.14 -11.21 -20.45
CA PRO A 264 9.23 -12.35 -20.54
C PRO A 264 9.57 -13.29 -21.68
N ALA A 265 9.77 -14.57 -21.38
CA ALA A 265 10.08 -15.63 -22.36
C ALA A 265 8.98 -16.72 -22.43
N LEU A 266 8.06 -16.74 -21.47
CA LEU A 266 6.88 -17.61 -21.44
C LEU A 266 5.65 -16.80 -21.79
N VAL A 267 4.65 -17.45 -22.37
CA VAL A 267 3.37 -16.78 -22.69
C VAL A 267 2.66 -16.30 -21.42
N GLU A 268 2.79 -17.04 -20.32
CA GLU A 268 2.28 -16.67 -19.00
C GLU A 268 2.98 -15.43 -18.46
N ALA A 269 4.30 -15.34 -18.65
CA ALA A 269 5.06 -14.15 -18.22
C ALA A 269 4.67 -12.90 -19.02
N VAL A 270 4.41 -13.04 -20.33
CA VAL A 270 3.87 -11.95 -21.16
C VAL A 270 2.49 -11.54 -20.70
N ALA A 271 1.60 -12.50 -20.43
CA ALA A 271 0.24 -12.23 -19.96
C ALA A 271 0.24 -11.54 -18.59
N LEU A 272 1.10 -11.99 -17.66
CA LEU A 272 1.27 -11.38 -16.34
C LEU A 272 1.72 -9.93 -16.47
N ASN A 273 2.76 -9.64 -17.25
CA ASN A 273 3.25 -8.27 -17.46
C ASN A 273 2.15 -7.34 -18.02
N LEU A 274 1.37 -7.82 -18.99
CA LEU A 274 0.27 -7.03 -19.56
C LEU A 274 -0.84 -6.78 -18.52
N ALA A 275 -1.18 -7.78 -17.71
CA ALA A 275 -2.19 -7.67 -16.67
C ALA A 275 -1.78 -6.68 -15.58
N ASP A 276 -0.56 -6.82 -15.05
CA ASP A 276 0.04 -5.95 -14.04
C ASP A 276 0.06 -4.48 -14.51
N ASN A 277 0.61 -4.22 -15.69
CA ASN A 277 0.66 -2.87 -16.27
C ASN A 277 -0.75 -2.30 -16.51
N THR A 278 -1.72 -3.13 -16.89
CA THR A 278 -3.11 -2.71 -17.11
C THR A 278 -3.74 -2.28 -15.78
N ASP A 279 -3.65 -3.11 -14.73
CA ASP A 279 -4.23 -2.82 -13.43
C ASP A 279 -3.63 -1.52 -12.84
N ALA A 280 -2.30 -1.39 -12.81
CA ALA A 280 -1.61 -0.22 -12.30
C ALA A 280 -2.02 1.08 -13.03
N ARG A 281 -2.19 1.04 -14.34
CA ARG A 281 -2.62 2.20 -15.13
C ARG A 281 -4.08 2.54 -14.91
N MET A 282 -4.96 1.55 -14.83
CA MET A 282 -6.38 1.77 -14.60
C MET A 282 -6.60 2.36 -13.21
N GLU A 283 -5.90 1.86 -12.19
CA GLU A 283 -5.99 2.42 -10.84
C GLU A 283 -5.48 3.86 -10.80
N THR A 284 -4.35 4.16 -11.43
CA THR A 284 -3.87 5.55 -11.53
C THR A 284 -4.93 6.50 -12.14
N ILE A 285 -5.65 6.06 -13.18
CA ILE A 285 -6.74 6.87 -13.78
C ILE A 285 -7.89 7.03 -12.78
N THR A 286 -8.23 5.97 -12.06
CA THR A 286 -9.30 5.98 -11.05
C THR A 286 -8.98 6.98 -9.94
N GLU A 287 -7.77 6.95 -9.40
CA GLU A 287 -7.30 7.91 -8.40
C GLU A 287 -7.32 9.36 -8.92
N ILE A 288 -6.83 9.60 -10.16
CA ILE A 288 -6.86 10.92 -10.78
C ILE A 288 -8.30 11.42 -10.91
N PHE A 289 -9.22 10.54 -11.28
CA PHE A 289 -10.62 10.89 -11.39
C PHE A 289 -11.25 11.15 -10.03
N ALA A 290 -10.93 10.35 -9.03
CA ALA A 290 -11.40 10.55 -7.66
C ALA A 290 -10.94 11.89 -7.08
N ALA A 291 -9.69 12.26 -7.28
CA ALA A 291 -9.11 13.52 -6.82
C ALA A 291 -9.69 14.77 -7.55
N ASN A 292 -10.30 14.60 -8.72
CA ASN A 292 -10.81 15.68 -9.56
C ASN A 292 -12.33 15.58 -9.81
N LYS A 293 -13.12 15.19 -8.83
CA LYS A 293 -14.57 14.96 -8.96
C LYS A 293 -15.35 16.15 -9.53
N SER A 294 -14.92 17.38 -9.26
CA SER A 294 -15.58 18.60 -9.72
C SER A 294 -15.27 18.99 -11.18
N LYS A 295 -14.19 18.44 -11.75
CA LYS A 295 -13.80 18.73 -13.14
C LYS A 295 -14.46 17.72 -14.07
N LYS A 296 -15.36 18.19 -14.93
CA LYS A 296 -16.10 17.35 -15.91
C LYS A 296 -15.39 17.21 -17.25
N GLU A 297 -14.39 18.04 -17.54
CA GLU A 297 -13.71 18.12 -18.84
C GLU A 297 -12.28 17.60 -18.75
N TRP A 298 -11.36 18.32 -19.36
CA TRP A 298 -9.92 18.01 -19.38
C TRP A 298 -9.30 18.17 -18.01
N LEU A 299 -8.60 17.14 -17.54
CA LEU A 299 -7.92 17.12 -16.24
C LEU A 299 -6.50 17.69 -16.30
N GLY A 300 -5.96 17.88 -17.50
CA GLY A 300 -4.61 18.32 -17.75
C GLY A 300 -3.66 17.19 -18.17
N TYR A 301 -2.41 17.57 -18.43
CA TYR A 301 -1.37 16.64 -18.84
C TYR A 301 -0.95 15.73 -17.67
N ASN A 302 -0.94 14.43 -17.92
CA ASN A 302 -0.41 13.43 -16.99
C ASN A 302 0.85 12.81 -17.57
N LYS A 303 1.93 12.80 -16.76
CA LYS A 303 3.26 12.34 -17.19
C LYS A 303 3.32 10.83 -17.46
N LEU A 304 2.57 10.03 -16.68
CA LEU A 304 2.54 8.56 -16.84
C LEU A 304 1.91 8.15 -18.17
N PHE A 305 0.88 8.88 -18.60
CA PHE A 305 0.17 8.62 -19.87
C PHE A 305 0.71 9.42 -21.04
N GLU A 306 1.62 10.36 -20.80
CA GLU A 306 2.15 11.30 -21.79
C GLU A 306 1.04 12.01 -22.60
N SER A 307 -0.10 12.23 -21.95
CA SER A 307 -1.33 12.73 -22.57
C SER A 307 -2.13 13.62 -21.62
N ASN A 308 -2.99 14.46 -22.20
CA ASN A 308 -4.05 15.10 -21.46
C ASN A 308 -5.20 14.11 -21.22
N LEU A 309 -5.59 13.94 -19.97
CA LEU A 309 -6.70 13.05 -19.62
C LEU A 309 -8.03 13.81 -19.64
N ARG A 310 -9.09 13.12 -20.04
CA ARG A 310 -10.47 13.63 -20.06
C ARG A 310 -11.43 12.53 -19.62
N ARG A 311 -12.46 12.89 -18.86
CA ARG A 311 -13.58 12.00 -18.63
C ARG A 311 -14.46 11.91 -19.89
N THR A 312 -15.05 10.75 -20.11
CA THR A 312 -16.13 10.61 -21.07
C THR A 312 -17.37 11.33 -20.57
N ASP A 313 -18.12 11.94 -21.46
CA ASP A 313 -19.41 12.53 -21.09
C ASP A 313 -20.40 11.42 -20.71
N GLU A 314 -21.21 11.67 -19.69
CA GLU A 314 -22.39 10.84 -19.41
C GLU A 314 -23.40 11.08 -20.52
N VAL A 315 -23.78 10.04 -21.24
CA VAL A 315 -24.77 10.07 -22.34
C VAL A 315 -26.15 9.75 -21.79
#